data_60c485e25829d332389c5e8ccf30987b
#
_entry.id   60c485e25829d332389c5e8ccf30987b
#
_cell.length_a   1.000
_cell.length_b   1.000
_cell.length_c   1.000
_cell.angle_alpha   90.00
_cell.angle_beta   90.00
_cell.angle_gamma   90.00
#
_symmetry.space_group_name_H-M   'P 1'
#
loop_
_entity.id
_entity.type
_entity.pdbx_description
1 polymer ?
#
loop_
_entity_poly.entity_id
_entity_poly.type
_entity_poly.pdbx_seq_one_letter_code
_entity_poly.pdbx_strand_id
1 'polypeptide(L)'
;MTNITQIKPQDACILVVEDNYNNYRLITRLLTMIEVKQCEWKTSGAQVVEFADSLPRVDLILMDIHLPHEDGYQVLVKLRAHPRFMSTLVVAVTSEATQQSLDRARQAGFDGFIGKPISTALFPDQIRAILQGDEVWVLA
;
A
#
# COMPACT_ATOMS: atom_id res chain seq x y z
N MET A 1 1.22 -1.07 -27.38
CA MET A 1 1.55 -2.10 -26.41
C MET A 1 1.79 -1.50 -25.04
N THR A 2 1.11 -1.99 -24.09
CA THR A 2 1.27 -1.50 -22.74
C THR A 2 2.39 -2.24 -22.04
N ASN A 3 3.28 -1.50 -21.41
CA ASN A 3 4.33 -2.04 -20.59
C ASN A 3 3.83 -2.19 -19.17
N ILE A 4 2.82 -3.03 -19.00
CA ILE A 4 2.33 -3.33 -17.67
C ILE A 4 3.31 -4.31 -17.05
N THR A 5 4.02 -3.84 -16.03
CA THR A 5 4.89 -4.71 -15.26
C THR A 5 4.03 -5.53 -14.32
N GLN A 6 3.93 -6.81 -14.58
CA GLN A 6 3.29 -7.74 -13.66
C GLN A 6 4.33 -8.25 -12.69
N ILE A 7 4.02 -8.13 -11.42
CA ILE A 7 4.90 -8.57 -10.35
C ILE A 7 4.29 -9.80 -9.72
N LYS A 8 5.04 -10.89 -9.71
CA LYS A 8 4.61 -12.11 -9.04
C LYS A 8 4.67 -11.90 -7.53
N PRO A 9 3.67 -12.36 -6.79
CA PRO A 9 3.69 -12.19 -5.32
C PRO A 9 4.98 -12.69 -4.67
N GLN A 10 5.51 -13.83 -5.10
CA GLN A 10 6.72 -14.39 -4.51
C GLN A 10 7.97 -13.53 -4.77
N ASP A 11 7.92 -12.63 -5.73
CA ASP A 11 9.03 -11.73 -6.05
C ASP A 11 8.82 -10.31 -5.51
N ALA A 12 7.63 -10.04 -4.97
CA ALA A 12 7.28 -8.69 -4.53
C ALA A 12 7.87 -8.37 -3.15
N CYS A 13 8.33 -7.13 -3.00
CA CYS A 13 8.63 -6.55 -1.70
C CYS A 13 7.54 -5.53 -1.39
N ILE A 14 6.79 -5.77 -0.33
CA ILE A 14 5.66 -4.93 0.06
C ILE A 14 5.99 -4.23 1.37
N LEU A 15 5.90 -2.91 1.36
CA LEU A 15 6.04 -2.09 2.55
C LEU A 15 4.65 -1.77 3.10
N VAL A 16 4.42 -2.10 4.36
CA VAL A 16 3.18 -1.80 5.07
C VAL A 16 3.43 -0.66 6.04
N VAL A 17 2.72 0.44 5.88
CA VAL A 17 2.78 1.58 6.80
C VAL A 17 1.48 1.62 7.59
N GLU A 18 1.53 1.15 8.82
CA GLU A 18 0.38 0.88 9.65
C GLU A 18 0.79 1.01 11.12
N ASP A 19 0.08 1.82 11.90
CA ASP A 19 0.40 2.02 13.31
C ASP A 19 -0.19 0.95 14.24
N ASN A 20 -1.20 0.22 13.78
CA ASN A 20 -1.86 -0.82 14.58
C ASN A 20 -1.25 -2.18 14.31
N TYR A 21 -0.68 -2.79 15.35
CA TYR A 21 0.00 -4.08 15.25
C TYR A 21 -0.93 -5.20 14.75
N ASN A 22 -2.18 -5.23 15.24
CA ASN A 22 -3.12 -6.28 14.83
C ASN A 22 -3.48 -6.18 13.36
N ASN A 23 -3.63 -4.96 12.84
CA ASN A 23 -3.86 -4.76 11.41
C ASN A 23 -2.66 -5.19 10.59
N TYR A 24 -1.46 -4.84 11.03
CA TYR A 24 -0.24 -5.27 10.38
C TYR A 24 -0.14 -6.81 10.34
N ARG A 25 -0.41 -7.47 11.47
CA ARG A 25 -0.36 -8.95 11.53
C ARG A 25 -1.35 -9.59 10.58
N LEU A 26 -2.57 -9.05 10.52
CA LEU A 26 -3.57 -9.55 9.61
C LEU A 26 -3.12 -9.41 8.15
N ILE A 27 -2.64 -8.22 7.79
CA ILE A 27 -2.14 -7.96 6.44
C ILE A 27 -1.02 -8.92 6.08
N THR A 28 -0.03 -9.08 6.96
CA THR A 28 1.10 -9.97 6.72
C THR A 28 0.66 -11.41 6.53
N ARG A 29 -0.27 -11.88 7.35
CA ARG A 29 -0.80 -13.24 7.23
C ARG A 29 -1.48 -13.44 5.89
N LEU A 30 -2.30 -12.49 5.45
CA LEU A 30 -3.00 -12.58 4.18
C LEU A 30 -2.03 -12.51 2.99
N LEU A 31 -0.99 -11.69 3.08
CA LEU A 31 0.05 -11.63 2.06
C LEU A 31 0.83 -12.95 1.97
N THR A 32 1.10 -13.59 3.09
CA THR A 32 1.76 -14.89 3.11
C THR A 32 0.92 -15.95 2.37
N MET A 33 -0.39 -15.87 2.45
CA MET A 33 -1.29 -16.79 1.75
C MET A 33 -1.14 -16.76 0.25
N ILE A 34 -0.70 -15.64 -0.32
CA ILE A 34 -0.43 -15.52 -1.76
C ILE A 34 1.07 -15.58 -2.07
N GLU A 35 1.86 -16.08 -1.11
CA GLU A 35 3.29 -16.34 -1.27
C GLU A 35 4.17 -15.08 -1.33
N VAL A 36 3.69 -13.96 -0.79
CA VAL A 36 4.56 -12.79 -0.58
C VAL A 36 5.55 -13.12 0.53
N LYS A 37 6.84 -13.05 0.23
CA LYS A 37 7.91 -13.44 1.15
C LYS A 37 8.59 -12.25 1.79
N GLN A 38 8.51 -11.07 1.17
CA GLN A 38 9.17 -9.87 1.67
C GLN A 38 8.12 -8.82 2.01
N CYS A 39 7.92 -8.63 3.30
CA CYS A 39 6.98 -7.65 3.83
C CYS A 39 7.69 -6.85 4.93
N GLU A 40 7.83 -5.55 4.71
CA GLU A 40 8.47 -4.64 5.65
C GLU A 40 7.41 -3.79 6.34
N TRP A 41 7.70 -3.31 7.54
CA TRP A 41 6.73 -2.58 8.35
C TRP A 41 7.30 -1.27 8.88
N LYS A 42 6.51 -0.18 8.72
CA LYS A 42 6.71 1.09 9.41
C LYS A 42 5.47 1.44 10.20
N THR A 43 5.66 1.94 11.41
CA THR A 43 4.56 2.20 12.34
C THR A 43 4.03 3.62 12.27
N SER A 44 4.70 4.52 11.56
CA SER A 44 4.28 5.92 11.44
C SER A 44 4.66 6.48 10.09
N GLY A 45 4.15 7.66 9.76
CA GLY A 45 4.51 8.36 8.53
C GLY A 45 5.91 8.96 8.56
N ALA A 46 6.51 9.06 9.75
CA ALA A 46 7.84 9.65 9.87
C ALA A 46 8.89 8.74 9.21
N GLN A 47 9.74 9.34 8.38
CA GLN A 47 10.89 8.66 7.78
C GLN A 47 10.51 7.48 6.87
N VAL A 48 9.29 7.46 6.32
CA VAL A 48 8.89 6.38 5.41
C VAL A 48 9.75 6.35 4.17
N VAL A 49 10.02 7.51 3.57
CA VAL A 49 10.83 7.58 2.34
C VAL A 49 12.25 7.10 2.61
N GLU A 50 12.86 7.54 3.70
CA GLU A 50 14.22 7.12 4.07
C GLU A 50 14.28 5.62 4.33
N PHE A 51 13.26 5.08 5.01
CA PHE A 51 13.19 3.64 5.24
C PHE A 51 13.04 2.87 3.94
N ALA A 52 12.12 3.31 3.08
CA ALA A 52 11.90 2.66 1.79
C ALA A 52 13.18 2.69 0.94
N ASP A 53 13.90 3.82 0.98
CA ASP A 53 15.13 3.97 0.19
C ASP A 53 16.27 3.07 0.70
N SER A 54 16.19 2.63 1.95
CA SER A 54 17.16 1.68 2.50
C SER A 54 16.92 0.25 2.03
N LEU A 55 15.73 -0.03 1.50
CA LEU A 55 15.38 -1.38 1.04
C LEU A 55 15.87 -1.59 -0.39
N PRO A 56 16.33 -2.82 -0.72
CA PRO A 56 16.81 -3.08 -2.08
C PRO A 56 15.70 -2.96 -3.13
N ARG A 57 14.45 -3.16 -2.72
CA ARG A 57 13.32 -3.17 -3.65
C ARG A 57 12.04 -2.83 -2.90
N VAL A 58 11.17 -2.02 -3.49
CA VAL A 58 9.82 -1.76 -3.00
C VAL A 58 8.87 -1.74 -4.20
N ASP A 59 7.99 -2.72 -4.28
CA ASP A 59 7.07 -2.85 -5.41
C ASP A 59 5.70 -2.27 -5.12
N LEU A 60 5.28 -2.33 -3.87
CA LEU A 60 3.96 -1.87 -3.44
C LEU A 60 4.06 -1.34 -2.02
N ILE A 61 3.43 -0.21 -1.77
CA ILE A 61 3.27 0.35 -0.43
C ILE A 61 1.79 0.33 -0.08
N LEU A 62 1.46 -0.38 0.99
CA LEU A 62 0.12 -0.37 1.59
C LEU A 62 0.17 0.59 2.76
N MET A 63 -0.57 1.69 2.68
CA MET A 63 -0.39 2.79 3.62
C MET A 63 -1.71 3.27 4.19
N ASP A 64 -1.79 3.29 5.52
CA ASP A 64 -2.89 3.97 6.18
C ASP A 64 -2.76 5.48 5.93
N ILE A 65 -3.89 6.14 5.78
CA ILE A 65 -3.91 7.59 5.63
C ILE A 65 -3.74 8.26 7.00
N HIS A 66 -4.35 7.72 8.03
CA HIS A 66 -4.30 8.29 9.38
C HIS A 66 -3.12 7.72 10.17
N LEU A 67 -1.95 8.30 9.96
CA LEU A 67 -0.71 7.86 10.61
C LEU A 67 -0.24 8.88 11.62
N PRO A 68 0.48 8.44 12.68
CA PRO A 68 1.15 9.39 13.57
C PRO A 68 2.26 10.16 12.84
N HIS A 69 2.52 11.37 13.27
CA HIS A 69 3.55 12.29 12.80
C HIS A 69 3.25 12.89 11.43
N GLU A 70 3.25 12.09 10.37
CA GLU A 70 2.85 12.52 9.03
C GLU A 70 1.72 11.62 8.56
N ASP A 71 0.67 12.21 7.98
CA ASP A 71 -0.42 11.41 7.42
C ASP A 71 -0.03 10.82 6.06
N GLY A 72 -0.87 9.93 5.55
CA GLY A 72 -0.59 9.24 4.29
C GLY A 72 -0.49 10.18 3.09
N TYR A 73 -1.21 11.28 3.09
CA TYR A 73 -1.13 12.27 2.00
C TYR A 73 0.23 12.96 1.98
N GLN A 74 0.73 13.35 3.14
CA GLN A 74 2.04 13.98 3.28
C GLN A 74 3.15 13.03 2.82
N VAL A 75 3.07 11.76 3.22
CA VAL A 75 4.03 10.74 2.81
C VAL A 75 3.96 10.52 1.29
N LEU A 76 2.76 10.47 0.73
CA LEU A 76 2.59 10.27 -0.71
C LEU A 76 3.26 11.38 -1.52
N VAL A 77 3.09 12.63 -1.10
CA VAL A 77 3.76 13.77 -1.77
C VAL A 77 5.26 13.56 -1.82
N LYS A 78 5.85 13.14 -0.70
CA LYS A 78 7.29 12.89 -0.62
C LYS A 78 7.73 11.72 -1.50
N LEU A 79 6.95 10.65 -1.53
CA LEU A 79 7.24 9.50 -2.38
C LEU A 79 7.22 9.89 -3.87
N ARG A 80 6.22 10.65 -4.27
CA ARG A 80 6.09 11.08 -5.68
C ARG A 80 7.19 12.05 -6.09
N ALA A 81 7.78 12.77 -5.15
CA ALA A 81 8.90 13.66 -5.41
C ALA A 81 10.26 12.94 -5.44
N HIS A 82 10.31 11.69 -4.99
CA HIS A 82 11.56 10.93 -4.94
C HIS A 82 11.73 10.14 -6.24
N PRO A 83 12.88 10.26 -6.92
CA PRO A 83 13.08 9.61 -8.22
C PRO A 83 12.83 8.11 -8.22
N ARG A 84 13.17 7.45 -7.11
CA ARG A 84 13.02 6.00 -6.98
C ARG A 84 11.57 5.58 -6.82
N PHE A 85 10.71 6.40 -6.21
CA PHE A 85 9.36 6.01 -5.82
C PHE A 85 8.25 6.76 -6.56
N MET A 86 8.61 7.62 -7.50
CA MET A 86 7.61 8.43 -8.21
C MET A 86 6.57 7.59 -8.97
N SER A 87 6.91 6.35 -9.32
CA SER A 87 6.01 5.42 -10.02
C SER A 87 5.67 4.17 -9.21
N THR A 88 6.11 4.09 -7.96
CA THR A 88 5.82 2.94 -7.11
C THR A 88 4.33 2.91 -6.79
N LEU A 89 3.74 1.72 -6.82
CA LEU A 89 2.34 1.55 -6.46
C LEU A 89 2.14 1.86 -4.98
N VAL A 90 1.21 2.77 -4.68
CA VAL A 90 0.84 3.14 -3.32
C VAL A 90 -0.67 3.02 -3.18
N VAL A 91 -1.11 2.13 -2.31
CA VAL A 91 -2.53 1.85 -2.08
C VAL A 91 -2.90 2.27 -0.66
N ALA A 92 -3.93 3.07 -0.53
CA ALA A 92 -4.45 3.48 0.77
C ALA A 92 -5.21 2.32 1.40
N VAL A 93 -4.94 2.04 2.68
CA VAL A 93 -5.67 1.04 3.45
C VAL A 93 -6.12 1.74 4.73
N THR A 94 -7.37 2.15 4.79
CA THR A 94 -7.81 3.08 5.84
C THR A 94 -9.21 2.77 6.37
N SER A 95 -9.43 3.09 7.64
CA SER A 95 -10.74 2.96 8.28
C SER A 95 -11.72 4.06 7.87
N GLU A 96 -11.24 5.17 7.32
CA GLU A 96 -12.11 6.22 6.78
C GLU A 96 -12.57 5.81 5.37
N ALA A 97 -13.46 4.83 5.32
CA ALA A 97 -13.87 4.19 4.08
C ALA A 97 -15.15 4.81 3.54
N THR A 98 -15.09 6.08 3.17
CA THR A 98 -16.20 6.81 2.56
C THR A 98 -15.88 7.09 1.09
N GLN A 99 -16.93 7.36 0.30
CA GLN A 99 -16.73 7.75 -1.11
C GLN A 99 -15.89 9.01 -1.20
N GLN A 100 -16.10 9.95 -0.28
CA GLN A 100 -15.33 11.20 -0.25
C GLN A 100 -13.84 10.94 -0.01
N SER A 101 -13.50 10.06 0.94
CA SER A 101 -12.12 9.69 1.22
C SER A 101 -11.48 8.99 0.02
N LEU A 102 -12.23 8.11 -0.62
CA LEU A 102 -11.75 7.40 -1.80
C LEU A 102 -11.46 8.38 -2.93
N ASP A 103 -12.37 9.31 -3.20
CA ASP A 103 -12.19 10.31 -4.25
C ASP A 103 -10.99 11.21 -3.96
N ARG A 104 -10.81 11.59 -2.71
CA ARG A 104 -9.67 12.41 -2.29
C ARG A 104 -8.35 11.65 -2.49
N ALA A 105 -8.31 10.38 -2.14
CA ALA A 105 -7.13 9.55 -2.32
C ALA A 105 -6.77 9.42 -3.80
N ARG A 106 -7.78 9.20 -4.65
CA ARG A 106 -7.58 9.11 -6.09
C ARG A 106 -7.00 10.42 -6.64
N GLN A 107 -7.56 11.55 -6.25
CA GLN A 107 -7.08 12.87 -6.69
C GLN A 107 -5.66 13.16 -6.20
N ALA A 108 -5.31 12.67 -5.03
CA ALA A 108 -3.99 12.87 -4.44
C ALA A 108 -2.90 12.06 -5.14
N GLY A 109 -3.26 11.03 -5.90
CA GLY A 109 -2.31 10.21 -6.62
C GLY A 109 -2.05 8.83 -6.04
N PHE A 110 -2.90 8.36 -5.12
CA PHE A 110 -2.87 6.95 -4.72
C PHE A 110 -3.27 6.09 -5.92
N ASP A 111 -2.74 4.88 -5.97
CA ASP A 111 -3.01 3.95 -7.06
C ASP A 111 -4.16 2.99 -6.75
N GLY A 112 -4.66 3.02 -5.54
CA GLY A 112 -5.80 2.21 -5.12
C GLY A 112 -6.25 2.56 -3.71
N PHE A 113 -7.36 1.96 -3.30
CA PHE A 113 -7.98 2.25 -2.00
C PHE A 113 -8.69 1.00 -1.50
N ILE A 114 -8.37 0.59 -0.30
CA ILE A 114 -9.03 -0.55 0.36
C ILE A 114 -9.50 -0.07 1.73
N GLY A 115 -10.82 -0.08 1.94
CA GLY A 115 -11.40 0.29 3.23
C GLY A 115 -11.25 -0.80 4.27
N LYS A 116 -11.00 -0.39 5.51
CA LYS A 116 -11.04 -1.29 6.65
C LYS A 116 -12.46 -1.37 7.20
N PRO A 117 -12.88 -2.49 7.77
CA PRO A 117 -12.09 -3.69 8.05
C PRO A 117 -11.74 -4.46 6.78
N ILE A 118 -10.54 -5.01 6.75
CA ILE A 118 -10.06 -5.78 5.61
C ILE A 118 -10.84 -7.09 5.50
N SER A 119 -11.34 -7.38 4.30
CA SER A 119 -11.98 -8.67 4.03
C SER A 119 -10.92 -9.75 3.91
N THR A 120 -10.92 -10.71 4.82
CA THR A 120 -9.98 -11.82 4.76
C THR A 120 -10.18 -12.68 3.52
N ALA A 121 -11.42 -12.73 3.00
CA ALA A 121 -11.73 -13.49 1.80
C ALA A 121 -11.26 -12.79 0.52
N LEU A 122 -11.35 -11.47 0.46
CA LEU A 122 -11.10 -10.72 -0.78
C LEU A 122 -9.71 -10.11 -0.87
N PHE A 123 -9.10 -9.77 0.26
CA PHE A 123 -7.84 -9.03 0.28
C PHE A 123 -6.72 -9.73 -0.49
N PRO A 124 -6.51 -11.05 -0.35
CA PRO A 124 -5.45 -11.71 -1.10
C PRO A 124 -5.59 -11.53 -2.62
N ASP A 125 -6.80 -11.68 -3.16
CA ASP A 125 -7.04 -11.52 -4.58
C ASP A 125 -6.93 -10.05 -5.00
N GLN A 126 -7.30 -9.12 -4.14
CA GLN A 126 -7.13 -7.70 -4.40
C GLN A 126 -5.65 -7.33 -4.56
N ILE A 127 -4.79 -7.87 -3.70
CA ILE A 127 -3.36 -7.63 -3.80
C ILE A 127 -2.77 -8.28 -5.05
N ARG A 128 -3.19 -9.50 -5.38
CA ARG A 128 -2.77 -10.12 -6.65
C ARG A 128 -3.13 -9.24 -7.83
N ALA A 129 -4.35 -8.71 -7.85
CA ALA A 129 -4.81 -7.84 -8.93
C ALA A 129 -3.94 -6.58 -9.04
N ILE A 130 -3.64 -5.95 -7.92
CA ILE A 130 -2.79 -4.76 -7.90
C ILE A 130 -1.40 -5.08 -8.45
N LEU A 131 -0.82 -6.18 -8.04
CA LEU A 131 0.51 -6.59 -8.52
C LEU A 131 0.50 -6.95 -10.01
N GLN A 132 -0.64 -7.30 -10.56
CA GLN A 132 -0.81 -7.55 -11.99
C GLN A 132 -1.06 -6.28 -12.80
N GLY A 133 -1.21 -5.14 -12.15
CA GLY A 133 -1.46 -3.88 -12.81
C GLY A 133 -2.92 -3.44 -12.84
N ASP A 134 -3.81 -4.18 -12.20
CA ASP A 134 -5.22 -3.82 -12.12
C ASP A 134 -5.44 -2.78 -11.02
N GLU A 135 -6.47 -1.97 -11.19
CA GLU A 135 -6.84 -0.99 -10.16
C GLU A 135 -7.85 -1.60 -9.19
N VAL A 136 -7.68 -1.29 -7.91
CA VAL A 136 -8.60 -1.72 -6.85
C VAL A 136 -9.00 -0.50 -6.03
N TRP A 137 -10.29 -0.18 -6.05
CA TRP A 137 -10.86 0.97 -5.34
C TRP A 137 -12.13 0.49 -4.64
N VAL A 138 -12.00 0.09 -3.39
CA VAL A 138 -13.12 -0.52 -2.66
C VAL A 138 -13.31 0.13 -1.30
N LEU A 139 -14.56 0.40 -0.99
CA LEU A 139 -14.97 0.80 0.34
C LEU A 139 -15.05 -0.39 1.27
N ALA A 140 -15.09 -0.60 2.32
CA ALA A 140 -15.07 -1.80 3.14
C ALA A 140 -16.13 -2.83 2.74
#